data_544f3efecc2fa1c891394ec4f0a1a7d8
#
_entry.id   544f3efecc2fa1c891394ec4f0a1a7d8
#
_cell.length_a   1.000
_cell.length_b   1.000
_cell.length_c   1.000
_cell.angle_alpha   90.00
_cell.angle_beta   90.00
_cell.angle_gamma   90.00
#
_symmetry.space_group_name_H-M   'P 1'
#
loop_
_entity.id
_entity.type
_entity.pdbx_description
1 polymer ?
#
loop_
_entity_poly.entity_id
_entity_poly.type
_entity_poly.pdbx_seq_one_letter_code
_entity_poly.pdbx_strand_id
1 'polypeptide(L)' 'MDNQNVLAVVAGEEITQKDVDALIAALPKEQQAYASNEHFRNQCLEQIITVHLFAKLGEEMQLEET' A
#
# COMPACT_ATOMS: atom_id res chain seq x y z
N MET A 1 -0.90 9.36 19.22
CA MET A 1 -1.10 9.19 18.94
C MET A 1 -1.33 8.87 18.09
N ASP A 2 -1.29 8.50 17.85
CA ASP A 2 -1.49 8.12 17.14
C ASP A 2 -2.00 8.50 16.24
N ASN A 3 -2.21 8.98 15.98
CA ASN A 3 -2.66 9.50 15.05
C ASN A 3 -2.45 9.01 13.82
N GLN A 4 -2.08 7.92 13.57
CA GLN A 4 -1.99 7.43 12.38
C GLN A 4 -3.26 7.08 11.86
N ASN A 5 -3.71 7.47 10.73
CA ASN A 5 -4.95 7.10 10.11
C ASN A 5 -4.78 5.75 9.49
N VAL A 6 -5.11 4.74 10.22
CA VAL A 6 -4.97 3.38 9.70
C VAL A 6 -6.10 3.13 8.72
N LEU A 7 -5.76 2.87 7.48
CA LEU A 7 -6.74 2.66 6.44
C LEU A 7 -7.10 1.19 6.25
N ALA A 8 -6.19 0.30 6.56
CA ALA A 8 -6.44 -1.12 6.42
C ALA A 8 -5.43 -1.90 7.22
N VAL A 9 -5.76 -3.15 7.54
CA VAL A 9 -4.82 -4.01 8.24
C VAL A 9 -4.71 -5.28 7.40
N VAL A 10 -3.52 -5.61 6.96
CA VAL A 10 -3.32 -6.75 6.09
C VAL A 10 -2.22 -7.61 6.66
N ALA A 11 -2.52 -8.85 6.90
CA ALA A 11 -1.52 -9.81 7.39
C ALA A 11 -0.81 -9.29 8.63
N GLY A 12 -1.54 -8.61 9.49
CA GLY A 12 -0.98 -8.13 10.73
C GLY A 12 -0.26 -6.80 10.61
N GLU A 13 -0.23 -6.21 9.41
CA GLU A 13 0.42 -4.94 9.24
C GLU A 13 -0.58 -3.87 8.94
N GLU A 14 -0.39 -2.70 9.55
CA GLU A 14 -1.31 -1.61 9.35
C GLU A 14 -0.87 -0.76 8.17
N ILE A 15 -1.80 -0.44 7.31
CA ILE A 15 -1.53 0.43 6.19
C ILE A 15 -2.16 1.76 6.52
N THR A 16 -1.36 2.82 6.54
CA THR A 16 -1.82 4.12 6.98
C THR A 16 -1.84 5.10 5.83
N GLN A 17 -2.39 6.25 6.09
CA GLN A 17 -2.42 7.30 5.10
C GLN A 17 -1.00 7.66 4.67
N LYS A 18 -0.03 7.59 5.57
CA LYS A 18 1.32 7.85 5.22
C LYS A 18 1.84 6.89 4.18
N ASP A 19 1.42 5.63 4.23
CA ASP A 19 1.85 4.65 3.24
C ASP A 19 1.31 5.02 1.87
N VAL A 20 0.06 5.46 1.80
CA VAL A 20 -0.52 5.85 0.54
C VAL A 20 0.18 7.10 0.02
N ASP A 21 0.47 8.05 0.91
CA ASP A 21 1.13 9.27 0.49
C ASP A 21 2.52 8.97 -0.04
N ALA A 22 3.21 8.04 0.56
CA ALA A 22 4.55 7.68 0.11
C ALA A 22 4.49 7.05 -1.28
N LEU A 23 3.47 6.22 -1.52
CA LEU A 23 3.33 5.61 -2.82
C LEU A 23 3.06 6.69 -3.86
N ILE A 24 2.18 7.62 -3.57
CA ILE A 24 1.85 8.66 -4.50
C ILE A 24 3.08 9.53 -4.77
N ALA A 25 3.87 9.79 -3.74
CA ALA A 25 5.05 10.60 -3.92
C ALA A 25 6.08 9.94 -4.83
N ALA A 26 6.02 8.63 -4.92
CA ALA A 26 6.93 7.90 -5.78
C ALA A 26 6.47 7.87 -7.23
N LEU A 27 5.26 8.31 -7.51
CA LEU A 27 4.76 8.29 -8.86
C LEU A 27 5.28 9.47 -9.67
N PRO A 28 5.25 9.34 -11.00
CA PRO A 28 5.64 10.45 -11.85
C PRO A 28 4.73 11.66 -11.62
N LYS A 29 5.23 12.84 -11.91
CA LYS A 29 4.44 14.01 -11.73
C LYS A 29 3.10 13.96 -12.39
N GLU A 30 3.03 13.40 -13.55
CA GLU A 30 1.79 13.31 -14.25
C GLU A 30 0.76 12.55 -13.47
N GLN A 31 1.16 11.50 -12.80
CA GLN A 31 0.23 10.72 -12.03
C GLN A 31 -0.05 11.35 -10.69
N GLN A 32 0.88 12.12 -10.19
CA GLN A 32 0.65 12.79 -8.93
C GLN A 32 -0.49 13.78 -9.03
N ALA A 33 -0.79 14.23 -10.23
CA ALA A 33 -1.89 15.14 -10.41
C ALA A 33 -3.22 14.50 -10.04
N TYR A 34 -3.29 13.18 -10.08
CA TYR A 34 -4.52 12.50 -9.74
C TYR A 34 -4.63 12.24 -8.24
N ALA A 35 -3.63 12.64 -7.48
CA ALA A 35 -3.60 12.33 -6.06
C ALA A 35 -4.77 12.93 -5.30
N SER A 36 -5.38 13.98 -5.82
CA SER A 36 -6.51 14.56 -5.15
C SER A 36 -7.79 13.78 -5.44
N ASN A 37 -7.76 12.86 -6.39
CA ASN A 37 -8.92 12.08 -6.74
C ASN A 37 -9.05 10.94 -5.74
N GLU A 38 -10.20 10.88 -5.06
CA GLU A 38 -10.41 9.88 -4.08
C GLU A 38 -10.36 8.48 -4.64
N HIS A 39 -10.91 8.29 -5.82
CA HIS A 39 -10.91 6.99 -6.44
C HIS A 39 -9.48 6.53 -6.72
N PHE A 40 -8.64 7.45 -7.16
CA PHE A 40 -7.25 7.12 -7.45
C PHE A 40 -6.53 6.73 -6.15
N ARG A 41 -6.82 7.45 -5.06
CA ARG A 41 -6.18 7.14 -3.80
C ARG A 41 -6.63 5.77 -3.29
N ASN A 42 -7.89 5.41 -3.53
CA ASN A 42 -8.37 4.11 -3.13
C ASN A 42 -7.67 3.02 -3.92
N GLN A 43 -7.40 3.26 -5.18
CA GLN A 43 -6.69 2.29 -5.98
C GLN A 43 -5.26 2.12 -5.49
N CYS A 44 -4.64 3.21 -5.05
CA CYS A 44 -3.30 3.11 -4.49
C CYS A 44 -3.32 2.28 -3.22
N LEU A 45 -4.34 2.47 -2.39
CA LEU A 45 -4.46 1.71 -1.17
C LEU A 45 -4.61 0.23 -1.49
N GLU A 46 -5.44 -0.09 -2.46
CA GLU A 46 -5.62 -1.48 -2.81
C GLU A 46 -4.36 -2.09 -3.37
N GLN A 47 -3.58 -1.30 -4.07
CA GLN A 47 -2.35 -1.80 -4.59
C GLN A 47 -1.39 -2.13 -3.46
N ILE A 48 -1.34 -1.30 -2.42
CA ILE A 48 -0.50 -1.57 -1.28
C ILE A 48 -0.95 -2.85 -0.59
N ILE A 49 -2.26 -3.04 -0.46
CA ILE A 49 -2.79 -4.24 0.16
C ILE A 49 -2.38 -5.46 -0.64
N THR A 50 -2.48 -5.39 -1.96
CA THR A 50 -2.12 -6.51 -2.80
C THR A 50 -0.64 -6.84 -2.67
N VAL A 51 0.20 -5.81 -2.62
CA VAL A 51 1.62 -6.04 -2.51
C VAL A 51 1.95 -6.71 -1.18
N HIS A 52 1.29 -6.30 -0.10
CA HIS A 52 1.54 -6.92 1.18
C HIS A 52 1.11 -8.39 1.17
N LEU A 53 0.00 -8.69 0.52
CA LEU A 53 -0.46 -10.05 0.45
C LEU A 53 0.51 -10.90 -0.37
N PHE A 54 0.99 -10.37 -1.48
CA PHE A 54 1.93 -11.11 -2.30
C PHE A 54 3.23 -11.32 -1.56
N ALA A 55 3.67 -10.34 -0.80
CA ALA A 55 4.91 -10.49 -0.07
C ALA A 55 4.78 -11.59 0.96
N LYS A 56 3.61 -11.69 1.60
CA LYS A 56 3.42 -12.70 2.58
C LYS A 56 3.40 -14.07 1.94
N LEU A 57 2.71 -14.21 0.84
CA LEU A 57 2.66 -15.47 0.14
C LEU A 57 4.06 -15.82 -0.39
N GLY A 58 4.77 -14.83 -0.85
CA GLY A 58 6.09 -15.06 -1.40
C GLY A 58 7.04 -15.57 -0.36
N GLU A 59 6.91 -15.08 0.88
CA GLU A 59 7.76 -15.56 1.92
C GLU A 59 7.51 -17.01 2.20
N GLU A 60 6.27 -17.42 2.20
CA GLU A 60 5.97 -18.79 2.44
C GLU A 60 6.43 -19.64 1.30
N MET A 61 6.28 -19.20 0.08
CA MET A 61 6.69 -19.99 -1.01
C MET A 61 8.17 -20.02 -1.18
N GLN A 62 8.86 -19.01 -0.71
CA GLN A 62 10.24 -19.02 -0.83
C GLN A 62 10.87 -20.15 -0.12
N LEU A 63 10.27 -20.62 0.91
CA LEU A 63 10.80 -21.72 1.59
C LEU A 63 10.96 -22.90 0.77
N GLU A 64 10.14 -23.09 -0.24
CA GLU A 64 10.25 -24.20 -0.99
C GLU A 64 11.17 -24.07 -2.02
N GLU A 65 11.52 -23.00 -2.41
CA GLU A 65 12.28 -22.85 -3.42
C GLU A 65 13.56 -23.36 -3.27
N THR A 66 14.07 -23.44 -2.31
CA THR A 66 15.33 -23.94 -2.25
C THR A 66 15.49 -25.20 -2.40
#